data_dcf9c11974c99cc84b43ed3d9d5ae495
#
_entry.id   dcf9c11974c99cc84b43ed3d9d5ae495
#
_cell.length_a   1.000
_cell.length_b   1.000
_cell.length_c   1.000
_cell.angle_alpha   90.00
_cell.angle_beta   90.00
_cell.angle_gamma   90.00
#
_symmetry.space_group_name_H-M   'P 1'
#
loop_
_entity.id
_entity.type
_entity.pdbx_description
1 polymer ?
#
loop_
_entity_poly.entity_id
_entity_poly.type
_entity_poly.pdbx_seq_one_letter_code
_entity_poly.pdbx_strand_id
1 'polypeptide(L)'
;MNIKMCSALVLCCFSTLVSAVDVNGELDWANRVTLSVPVSGIVTVVSVRPGEAVTLGQSLLSLDAREVQARVAHANSAVKKLVLHRAEAEREWQRAQELFDRTVLSERELQLAEIGLNDADAAYQAAQAERIAAEVALECHSLKAPFAAWVLAVPVAPGQALVNTQQATPLVTLAARDLMRARANVDAAYVASLKADAAVAVRVGEQRFDARLVQIGLEPIGSQRPPQYPVEVEFKVPVEVQLRAGQAAVLELP
;
A
#
# COMPACT_ATOMS: atom_id res chain seq x y z
N MET A 1 28.79 -64.35 -38.69
CA MET A 1 29.81 -63.72 -37.82
C MET A 1 29.70 -62.22 -38.02
N ASN A 2 28.76 -61.59 -37.29
CA ASN A 2 28.40 -60.14 -37.44
C ASN A 2 28.72 -59.41 -36.16
N ILE A 3 29.73 -58.56 -36.25
CA ILE A 3 30.15 -57.67 -35.18
C ILE A 3 29.30 -56.42 -35.25
N LYS A 4 28.43 -56.14 -34.25
CA LYS A 4 27.70 -54.90 -34.08
C LYS A 4 28.56 -53.92 -33.32
N MET A 5 29.00 -52.88 -34.01
CA MET A 5 29.71 -51.75 -33.45
C MET A 5 28.71 -50.79 -32.76
N CYS A 6 28.76 -50.70 -31.43
CA CYS A 6 27.94 -49.84 -30.62
C CYS A 6 28.67 -48.48 -30.49
N SER A 7 28.15 -47.46 -31.20
CA SER A 7 28.68 -46.09 -31.11
C SER A 7 28.03 -45.40 -29.93
N ALA A 8 28.77 -45.19 -28.85
CA ALA A 8 28.34 -44.40 -27.68
C ALA A 8 28.54 -42.91 -27.97
N LEU A 9 27.42 -42.21 -28.14
CA LEU A 9 27.38 -40.76 -28.26
C LEU A 9 27.53 -40.11 -26.86
N VAL A 10 28.73 -39.62 -26.56
CA VAL A 10 28.98 -38.87 -25.32
C VAL A 10 28.44 -37.43 -25.52
N LEU A 11 27.30 -37.15 -24.91
CA LEU A 11 26.71 -35.81 -24.84
C LEU A 11 27.45 -34.99 -23.80
N CYS A 12 28.43 -34.20 -24.24
CA CYS A 12 29.17 -33.26 -23.39
C CYS A 12 28.26 -32.06 -23.04
N CYS A 13 27.66 -32.07 -21.85
CA CYS A 13 26.99 -30.88 -21.29
C CYS A 13 28.07 -29.82 -21.04
N PHE A 14 28.21 -28.87 -21.94
CA PHE A 14 28.96 -27.63 -21.71
C PHE A 14 28.14 -26.78 -20.73
N SER A 15 28.42 -26.91 -19.44
CA SER A 15 28.00 -25.93 -18.43
C SER A 15 28.81 -24.65 -18.68
N THR A 16 28.22 -23.66 -19.29
CA THR A 16 28.78 -22.30 -19.36
C THR A 16 28.86 -21.79 -17.93
N LEU A 17 30.04 -21.79 -17.35
CA LEU A 17 30.36 -21.02 -16.13
C LEU A 17 30.15 -19.56 -16.47
N VAL A 18 28.98 -19.02 -16.13
CA VAL A 18 28.78 -17.57 -16.08
C VAL A 18 29.65 -17.08 -14.93
N SER A 19 30.74 -16.39 -15.27
CA SER A 19 31.61 -15.76 -14.27
C SER A 19 30.84 -14.58 -13.68
N ALA A 20 30.34 -14.74 -12.46
CA ALA A 20 29.73 -13.64 -11.73
C ALA A 20 30.81 -12.59 -11.41
N VAL A 21 30.49 -11.32 -11.64
CA VAL A 21 31.34 -10.19 -11.27
C VAL A 21 30.86 -9.63 -9.94
N ASP A 22 31.77 -9.62 -8.96
CA ASP A 22 31.51 -9.03 -7.66
C ASP A 22 31.60 -7.49 -7.74
N VAL A 23 30.50 -6.81 -7.48
CA VAL A 23 30.42 -5.35 -7.46
C VAL A 23 30.07 -4.88 -6.05
N ASN A 24 30.91 -4.01 -5.50
CA ASN A 24 30.63 -3.40 -4.20
C ASN A 24 29.45 -2.43 -4.30
N GLY A 25 28.55 -2.55 -3.35
CA GLY A 25 27.36 -1.73 -3.25
C GLY A 25 26.97 -1.46 -1.80
N GLU A 26 25.84 -0.85 -1.65
CA GLU A 26 25.29 -0.41 -0.38
C GLU A 26 23.81 -0.81 -0.29
N LEU A 27 23.36 -1.21 0.91
CA LEU A 27 21.96 -1.52 1.16
C LEU A 27 21.13 -0.26 1.29
N ASP A 28 19.94 -0.30 0.74
CA ASP A 28 18.89 0.70 0.93
C ASP A 28 17.53 0.00 1.15
N TRP A 29 16.55 0.76 1.59
CA TRP A 29 15.19 0.26 1.75
C TRP A 29 14.49 0.15 0.39
N ALA A 30 13.98 -1.03 0.05
CA ALA A 30 13.28 -1.24 -1.21
C ALA A 30 11.96 -0.46 -1.29
N ASN A 31 11.25 -0.38 -0.18
CA ASN A 31 9.98 0.33 -0.09
C ASN A 31 10.00 1.26 1.14
N ARG A 32 10.48 2.47 0.94
CA ARG A 32 10.48 3.54 1.94
C ARG A 32 9.34 4.51 1.64
N VAL A 33 8.43 4.71 2.59
CA VAL A 33 7.29 5.60 2.45
C VAL A 33 7.19 6.54 3.65
N THR A 34 6.90 7.80 3.37
CA THR A 34 6.58 8.79 4.41
C THR A 34 5.08 9.00 4.42
N LEU A 35 4.46 8.64 5.54
CA LEU A 35 3.02 8.71 5.73
C LEU A 35 2.62 10.06 6.30
N SER A 36 1.46 10.53 5.86
CA SER A 36 0.76 11.72 6.34
C SER A 36 -0.73 11.44 6.41
N VAL A 37 -1.50 12.36 7.00
CA VAL A 37 -2.97 12.33 6.97
C VAL A 37 -3.49 13.51 6.16
N PRO A 38 -4.64 13.37 5.46
CA PRO A 38 -5.18 14.46 4.61
C PRO A 38 -5.96 15.52 5.41
N VAL A 39 -6.01 15.40 6.74
CA VAL A 39 -6.79 16.27 7.61
C VAL A 39 -5.90 17.06 8.56
N SER A 40 -6.38 18.23 8.99
CA SER A 40 -5.76 19.02 10.06
C SER A 40 -6.34 18.60 11.41
N GLY A 41 -5.56 18.71 12.47
CA GLY A 41 -6.01 18.35 13.81
C GLY A 41 -4.87 18.33 14.83
N ILE A 42 -5.17 17.95 16.06
CA ILE A 42 -4.19 17.82 17.13
C ILE A 42 -3.83 16.33 17.29
N VAL A 43 -2.53 16.00 17.32
CA VAL A 43 -2.05 14.67 17.62
C VAL A 43 -2.37 14.32 19.07
N THR A 44 -3.17 13.29 19.30
CA THR A 44 -3.53 12.85 20.66
C THR A 44 -2.60 11.76 21.16
N VAL A 45 -2.31 10.78 20.32
CA VAL A 45 -1.50 9.60 20.68
C VAL A 45 -0.53 9.30 19.54
N VAL A 46 0.71 9.01 19.92
CA VAL A 46 1.73 8.38 19.04
C VAL A 46 2.05 7.02 19.64
N SER A 47 1.68 5.96 18.92
CA SER A 47 1.71 4.58 19.43
C SER A 47 2.98 3.82 19.05
N VAL A 48 3.89 4.45 18.30
CA VAL A 48 5.10 3.78 17.77
C VAL A 48 6.34 4.64 17.98
N ARG A 49 7.51 3.97 17.95
CA ARG A 49 8.83 4.60 18.11
C ARG A 49 9.74 4.21 16.96
N PRO A 50 10.73 5.06 16.59
CA PRO A 50 11.77 4.68 15.66
C PRO A 50 12.48 3.37 16.06
N GLY A 51 12.69 2.48 15.09
CA GLY A 51 13.28 1.15 15.31
C GLY A 51 12.26 0.05 15.65
N GLU A 52 11.00 0.38 15.85
CA GLU A 52 9.94 -0.59 16.14
C GLU A 52 9.42 -1.27 14.86
N ALA A 53 9.08 -2.55 14.98
CA ALA A 53 8.41 -3.29 13.92
C ALA A 53 6.89 -3.16 14.06
N VAL A 54 6.20 -2.88 12.95
CA VAL A 54 4.75 -2.77 12.89
C VAL A 54 4.16 -3.76 11.89
N THR A 55 2.91 -4.16 12.13
CA THR A 55 2.15 -5.04 11.26
C THR A 55 1.17 -4.25 10.39
N LEU A 56 0.69 -4.86 9.30
CA LEU A 56 -0.37 -4.31 8.46
C LEU A 56 -1.58 -3.90 9.32
N GLY A 57 -2.07 -2.67 9.13
CA GLY A 57 -3.26 -2.15 9.82
C GLY A 57 -3.02 -1.68 11.26
N GLN A 58 -1.82 -1.87 11.82
CA GLN A 58 -1.48 -1.39 13.16
C GLN A 58 -1.58 0.14 13.23
N SER A 59 -2.23 0.66 14.27
CA SER A 59 -2.33 2.11 14.51
C SER A 59 -0.98 2.68 14.87
N LEU A 60 -0.55 3.72 14.16
CA LEU A 60 0.72 4.42 14.35
C LEU A 60 0.54 5.67 15.20
N LEU A 61 -0.49 6.45 14.89
CA LEU A 61 -0.88 7.63 15.64
C LEU A 61 -2.36 7.95 15.43
N SER A 62 -2.91 8.77 16.31
CA SER A 62 -4.30 9.24 16.24
C SER A 62 -4.36 10.74 16.46
N LEU A 63 -5.27 11.39 15.75
CA LEU A 63 -5.65 12.79 15.96
C LEU A 63 -6.89 12.88 16.88
N ASP A 64 -7.17 14.07 17.37
CA ASP A 64 -8.43 14.34 18.08
C ASP A 64 -9.62 14.17 17.14
N ALA A 65 -10.40 13.13 17.40
CA ALA A 65 -11.52 12.70 16.57
C ALA A 65 -12.89 13.01 17.21
N ARG A 66 -12.96 13.75 18.32
CA ARG A 66 -14.22 13.97 19.06
C ARG A 66 -15.30 14.62 18.21
N GLU A 67 -14.95 15.61 17.39
CA GLU A 67 -15.90 16.29 16.51
C GLU A 67 -16.43 15.35 15.41
N VAL A 68 -15.52 14.63 14.75
CA VAL A 68 -15.92 13.73 13.66
C VAL A 68 -16.67 12.49 14.18
N GLN A 69 -16.36 12.00 15.40
CA GLN A 69 -17.14 10.96 16.07
C GLN A 69 -18.57 11.40 16.34
N ALA A 70 -18.77 12.65 16.79
CA ALA A 70 -20.11 13.23 16.96
C ALA A 70 -20.86 13.31 15.61
N ARG A 71 -20.18 13.65 14.52
CA ARG A 71 -20.75 13.67 13.17
C ARG A 71 -21.18 12.29 12.71
N VAL A 72 -20.36 11.25 12.95
CA VAL A 72 -20.72 9.84 12.67
C VAL A 72 -21.95 9.42 13.47
N ALA A 73 -22.00 9.77 14.77
CA ALA A 73 -23.16 9.45 15.62
C ALA A 73 -24.44 10.14 15.12
N HIS A 74 -24.35 11.40 14.68
CA HIS A 74 -25.45 12.14 14.09
C HIS A 74 -25.95 11.48 12.79
N ALA A 75 -25.04 11.18 11.86
CA ALA A 75 -25.35 10.55 10.58
C ALA A 75 -25.99 9.15 10.78
N ASN A 76 -25.49 8.35 11.73
CA ASN A 76 -26.09 7.07 12.10
C ASN A 76 -27.53 7.22 12.63
N SER A 77 -27.79 8.27 13.40
CA SER A 77 -29.15 8.56 13.90
C SER A 77 -30.09 8.97 12.79
N ALA A 78 -29.62 9.75 11.81
CA ALA A 78 -30.39 10.11 10.62
C ALA A 78 -30.77 8.88 9.78
N VAL A 79 -29.82 7.97 9.54
CA VAL A 79 -30.09 6.69 8.82
C VAL A 79 -31.13 5.87 9.57
N LYS A 80 -30.99 5.70 10.91
CA LYS A 80 -32.00 4.97 11.72
C LYS A 80 -33.40 5.55 11.62
N LYS A 81 -33.53 6.88 11.61
CA LYS A 81 -34.81 7.56 11.44
C LYS A 81 -35.37 7.29 10.05
N LEU A 82 -34.57 7.47 9.01
CA LEU A 82 -35.05 7.43 7.62
C LEU A 82 -35.32 6.01 7.13
N VAL A 83 -34.68 4.98 7.67
CA VAL A 83 -35.05 3.59 7.38
C VAL A 83 -36.46 3.27 7.80
N LEU A 84 -36.91 3.80 8.95
CA LEU A 84 -38.28 3.63 9.43
C LEU A 84 -39.29 4.43 8.58
N HIS A 85 -38.89 5.65 8.18
CA HIS A 85 -39.74 6.50 7.34
C HIS A 85 -39.96 5.87 5.95
N ARG A 86 -38.88 5.35 5.34
CA ARG A 86 -38.96 4.60 4.08
C ARG A 86 -39.86 3.37 4.19
N ALA A 87 -39.72 2.58 5.29
CA ALA A 87 -40.54 1.40 5.52
C ALA A 87 -42.01 1.75 5.71
N GLU A 88 -42.35 2.91 6.28
CA GLU A 88 -43.74 3.39 6.38
C GLU A 88 -44.29 3.79 5.01
N ALA A 89 -43.51 4.59 4.24
CA ALA A 89 -43.92 4.98 2.89
C ALA A 89 -44.11 3.77 1.96
N GLU A 90 -43.33 2.72 2.12
CA GLU A 90 -43.48 1.46 1.38
C GLU A 90 -44.80 0.75 1.75
N ARG A 91 -45.16 0.69 3.04
CA ARG A 91 -46.44 0.14 3.49
C ARG A 91 -47.64 0.97 2.99
N GLU A 92 -47.51 2.29 2.96
CA GLU A 92 -48.54 3.17 2.42
C GLU A 92 -48.72 2.97 0.93
N TRP A 93 -47.65 2.88 0.15
CA TRP A 93 -47.71 2.58 -1.26
C TRP A 93 -48.33 1.20 -1.54
N GLN A 94 -47.95 0.15 -0.81
CA GLN A 94 -48.52 -1.18 -0.95
C GLN A 94 -50.05 -1.18 -0.65
N ARG A 95 -50.46 -0.47 0.39
CA ARG A 95 -51.87 -0.29 0.73
C ARG A 95 -52.63 0.46 -0.37
N ALA A 96 -52.04 1.52 -0.91
CA ALA A 96 -52.63 2.27 -2.02
C ALA A 96 -52.78 1.39 -3.27
N GLN A 97 -51.79 0.56 -3.59
CA GLN A 97 -51.86 -0.41 -4.68
C GLN A 97 -53.02 -1.40 -4.51
N GLU A 98 -53.17 -2.01 -3.31
CA GLU A 98 -54.25 -2.95 -3.01
C GLU A 98 -55.63 -2.31 -3.13
N LEU A 99 -55.80 -1.03 -2.70
CA LEU A 99 -57.04 -0.31 -2.79
C LEU A 99 -57.39 0.11 -4.24
N PHE A 100 -56.36 0.47 -5.01
CA PHE A 100 -56.52 0.77 -6.44
C PHE A 100 -56.97 -0.45 -7.22
N ASP A 101 -56.37 -1.62 -6.98
CA ASP A 101 -56.76 -2.90 -7.62
C ASP A 101 -58.21 -3.28 -7.32
N ARG A 102 -58.76 -2.83 -6.19
CA ARG A 102 -60.17 -2.98 -5.80
C ARG A 102 -61.08 -1.84 -6.30
N THR A 103 -60.55 -0.95 -7.12
CA THR A 103 -61.26 0.25 -7.65
C THR A 103 -61.81 1.20 -6.54
N VAL A 104 -61.17 1.23 -5.38
CA VAL A 104 -61.56 2.10 -4.25
C VAL A 104 -60.73 3.40 -4.26
N LEU A 105 -59.49 3.37 -4.82
CA LEU A 105 -58.57 4.49 -4.85
C LEU A 105 -58.44 5.05 -6.28
N SER A 106 -58.24 6.36 -6.42
CA SER A 106 -57.95 6.98 -7.72
C SER A 106 -56.51 6.78 -8.13
N GLU A 107 -56.27 6.79 -9.45
CA GLU A 107 -54.92 6.71 -10.03
C GLU A 107 -54.00 7.82 -9.46
N ARG A 108 -54.52 9.03 -9.26
CA ARG A 108 -53.80 10.16 -8.67
C ARG A 108 -53.29 9.85 -7.25
N GLU A 109 -54.12 9.22 -6.42
CA GLU A 109 -53.77 8.88 -5.04
C GLU A 109 -52.71 7.78 -5.00
N LEU A 110 -52.77 6.79 -5.92
CA LEU A 110 -51.71 5.80 -6.07
C LEU A 110 -50.40 6.44 -6.47
N GLN A 111 -50.39 7.35 -7.48
CA GLN A 111 -49.21 8.10 -7.88
C GLN A 111 -48.62 8.94 -6.74
N LEU A 112 -49.44 9.56 -5.89
CA LEU A 112 -48.96 10.30 -4.72
C LEU A 112 -48.27 9.41 -3.70
N ALA A 113 -48.79 8.20 -3.48
CA ALA A 113 -48.13 7.22 -2.59
C ALA A 113 -46.80 6.73 -3.16
N GLU A 114 -46.73 6.52 -4.49
CA GLU A 114 -45.48 6.18 -5.19
C GLU A 114 -44.42 7.29 -5.09
N ILE A 115 -44.84 8.54 -5.30
CA ILE A 115 -43.97 9.70 -5.09
C ILE A 115 -43.45 9.74 -3.65
N GLY A 116 -44.32 9.53 -2.67
CA GLY A 116 -43.96 9.49 -1.26
C GLY A 116 -42.91 8.41 -0.93
N LEU A 117 -43.01 7.24 -1.56
CA LEU A 117 -42.03 6.17 -1.41
C LEU A 117 -40.70 6.58 -2.04
N ASN A 118 -40.73 7.12 -3.25
CA ASN A 118 -39.52 7.57 -3.95
C ASN A 118 -38.80 8.70 -3.19
N ASP A 119 -39.52 9.65 -2.61
CA ASP A 119 -38.97 10.71 -1.77
C ASP A 119 -38.35 10.15 -0.49
N ALA A 120 -39.00 9.21 0.16
CA ALA A 120 -38.47 8.54 1.35
C ALA A 120 -37.22 7.70 1.04
N ASP A 121 -37.19 7.02 -0.10
CA ASP A 121 -35.99 6.28 -0.56
C ASP A 121 -34.82 7.22 -0.87
N ALA A 122 -35.08 8.31 -1.59
CA ALA A 122 -34.06 9.32 -1.90
C ALA A 122 -33.48 9.92 -0.61
N ALA A 123 -34.31 10.25 0.37
CA ALA A 123 -33.87 10.79 1.66
C ALA A 123 -33.03 9.74 2.44
N TYR A 124 -33.39 8.48 2.41
CA TYR A 124 -32.63 7.39 3.02
C TYR A 124 -31.26 7.22 2.37
N GLN A 125 -31.20 7.22 1.03
CA GLN A 125 -29.93 7.14 0.28
C GLN A 125 -29.01 8.32 0.56
N ALA A 126 -29.55 9.53 0.65
CA ALA A 126 -28.79 10.72 1.01
C ALA A 126 -28.18 10.61 2.41
N ALA A 127 -28.94 10.11 3.39
CA ALA A 127 -28.44 9.89 4.75
C ALA A 127 -27.38 8.78 4.82
N GLN A 128 -27.47 7.75 4.01
CA GLN A 128 -26.43 6.73 3.90
C GLN A 128 -25.12 7.31 3.33
N ALA A 129 -25.22 8.14 2.30
CA ALA A 129 -24.06 8.80 1.71
C ALA A 129 -23.36 9.71 2.75
N GLU A 130 -24.13 10.48 3.54
CA GLU A 130 -23.58 11.32 4.61
C GLU A 130 -22.92 10.48 5.71
N ARG A 131 -23.49 9.33 6.08
CA ARG A 131 -22.88 8.40 7.03
C ARG A 131 -21.53 7.91 6.54
N ILE A 132 -21.45 7.45 5.27
CA ILE A 132 -20.20 6.99 4.67
C ILE A 132 -19.15 8.11 4.65
N ALA A 133 -19.55 9.32 4.28
CA ALA A 133 -18.66 10.47 4.28
C ALA A 133 -18.09 10.78 5.68
N ALA A 134 -18.95 10.68 6.72
CA ALA A 134 -18.53 10.88 8.10
C ALA A 134 -17.59 9.76 8.60
N GLU A 135 -17.84 8.51 8.22
CA GLU A 135 -16.97 7.36 8.55
C GLU A 135 -15.58 7.50 7.90
N VAL A 136 -15.52 7.85 6.61
CA VAL A 136 -14.26 8.12 5.90
C VAL A 136 -13.50 9.29 6.56
N ALA A 137 -14.21 10.35 6.95
CA ALA A 137 -13.59 11.45 7.68
C ALA A 137 -12.99 10.99 9.02
N LEU A 138 -13.65 10.08 9.73
CA LEU A 138 -13.13 9.49 10.97
C LEU A 138 -11.90 8.62 10.72
N GLU A 139 -11.88 7.82 9.68
CA GLU A 139 -10.71 7.01 9.30
C GLU A 139 -9.48 7.89 9.06
N CYS A 140 -9.64 9.07 8.45
CA CYS A 140 -8.56 10.03 8.22
C CYS A 140 -7.91 10.57 9.51
N HIS A 141 -8.55 10.42 10.68
CA HIS A 141 -8.01 10.83 11.98
C HIS A 141 -7.13 9.75 12.64
N SER A 142 -6.95 8.60 11.98
CA SER A 142 -6.09 7.51 12.45
C SER A 142 -5.13 7.10 11.35
N LEU A 143 -3.83 7.20 11.61
CA LEU A 143 -2.81 6.73 10.70
C LEU A 143 -2.46 5.27 11.01
N LYS A 144 -2.63 4.39 10.04
CA LYS A 144 -2.34 2.95 10.15
C LYS A 144 -1.22 2.54 9.20
N ALA A 145 -0.48 1.49 9.57
CA ALA A 145 0.55 0.92 8.73
C ALA A 145 -0.05 0.24 7.49
N PRO A 146 0.34 0.62 6.25
CA PRO A 146 -0.18 0.04 5.02
C PRO A 146 0.42 -1.32 4.68
N PHE A 147 1.48 -1.73 5.35
CA PHE A 147 2.17 -3.02 5.23
C PHE A 147 3.00 -3.31 6.49
N ALA A 148 3.52 -4.51 6.63
CA ALA A 148 4.46 -4.87 7.69
C ALA A 148 5.80 -4.13 7.48
N ALA A 149 6.21 -3.30 8.44
CA ALA A 149 7.29 -2.34 8.26
C ALA A 149 8.15 -2.15 9.51
N TRP A 150 9.33 -1.57 9.30
CA TRP A 150 10.12 -0.89 10.33
C TRP A 150 9.75 0.59 10.38
N VAL A 151 9.60 1.14 11.55
CA VAL A 151 9.44 2.59 11.77
C VAL A 151 10.81 3.23 11.73
N LEU A 152 11.07 4.05 10.70
CA LEU A 152 12.37 4.74 10.54
C LEU A 152 12.42 6.06 11.30
N ALA A 153 11.32 6.84 11.24
CA ALA A 153 11.25 8.14 11.88
C ALA A 153 9.81 8.49 12.26
N VAL A 154 9.67 9.24 13.36
CA VAL A 154 8.40 9.79 13.85
C VAL A 154 8.66 11.25 14.26
N PRO A 155 8.59 12.21 13.31
CA PRO A 155 8.93 13.62 13.56
C PRO A 155 7.80 14.41 14.24
N VAL A 156 6.84 13.74 14.90
CA VAL A 156 5.69 14.38 15.56
C VAL A 156 5.55 13.90 17.00
N ALA A 157 4.91 14.74 17.82
CA ALA A 157 4.69 14.44 19.23
C ALA A 157 3.20 14.67 19.62
N PRO A 158 2.71 13.97 20.65
CA PRO A 158 1.40 14.25 21.23
C PRO A 158 1.26 15.74 21.62
N GLY A 159 0.11 16.32 21.35
CA GLY A 159 -0.19 17.75 21.56
C GLY A 159 0.20 18.66 20.38
N GLN A 160 0.91 18.17 19.38
CA GLN A 160 1.26 18.94 18.20
C GLN A 160 0.03 19.18 17.32
N ALA A 161 -0.17 20.43 16.89
CA ALA A 161 -1.18 20.80 15.89
C ALA A 161 -0.63 20.57 14.49
N LEU A 162 -1.42 19.90 13.64
CA LEU A 162 -1.15 19.67 12.23
C LEU A 162 -2.03 20.60 11.40
N VAL A 163 -1.42 21.28 10.43
CA VAL A 163 -2.12 22.13 9.45
C VAL A 163 -1.77 21.62 8.06
N ASN A 164 -2.64 20.83 7.48
CA ASN A 164 -2.42 20.12 6.22
C ASN A 164 -3.21 20.73 5.04
N THR A 165 -3.44 22.05 5.07
CA THR A 165 -4.22 22.76 4.04
C THR A 165 -3.45 23.01 2.75
N GLN A 166 -2.14 23.14 2.81
CA GLN A 166 -1.29 23.44 1.64
C GLN A 166 -0.26 22.35 1.37
N GLN A 167 0.33 21.80 2.41
CA GLN A 167 1.34 20.76 2.30
C GLN A 167 1.14 19.71 3.41
N ALA A 168 1.14 18.44 3.03
CA ALA A 168 1.01 17.34 3.97
C ALA A 168 2.24 17.27 4.90
N THR A 169 2.01 17.33 6.21
CA THR A 169 3.05 17.20 7.22
C THR A 169 3.52 15.74 7.30
N PRO A 170 4.82 15.43 7.18
CA PRO A 170 5.36 14.11 7.41
C PRO A 170 5.10 13.66 8.86
N LEU A 171 4.48 12.49 9.06
CA LEU A 171 4.12 11.99 10.38
C LEU A 171 4.93 10.77 10.79
N VAL A 172 5.04 9.78 9.92
CA VAL A 172 5.79 8.55 10.17
C VAL A 172 6.47 8.11 8.87
N THR A 173 7.75 7.78 8.95
CA THR A 173 8.47 7.14 7.85
C THR A 173 8.61 5.67 8.12
N LEU A 174 8.13 4.86 7.18
CA LEU A 174 8.18 3.40 7.23
C LEU A 174 9.08 2.85 6.13
N ALA A 175 9.63 1.66 6.38
CA ALA A 175 10.26 0.84 5.35
C ALA A 175 9.78 -0.60 5.43
N ALA A 176 9.61 -1.26 4.28
CA ALA A 176 9.21 -2.65 4.24
C ALA A 176 10.19 -3.53 5.04
N ARG A 177 9.65 -4.50 5.77
CA ARG A 177 10.44 -5.34 6.67
C ARG A 177 11.07 -6.53 5.97
N ASP A 178 10.41 -7.03 4.95
CA ASP A 178 10.72 -8.28 4.24
C ASP A 178 11.47 -8.07 2.92
N LEU A 179 11.71 -6.81 2.52
CA LEU A 179 12.30 -6.48 1.24
C LEU A 179 13.38 -5.41 1.40
N MET A 180 14.57 -5.72 0.91
CA MET A 180 15.69 -4.79 0.86
C MET A 180 16.16 -4.61 -0.58
N ARG A 181 16.84 -3.50 -0.81
CA ARG A 181 17.48 -3.16 -2.07
C ARG A 181 18.98 -2.99 -1.85
N ALA A 182 19.78 -3.50 -2.77
CA ALA A 182 21.19 -3.15 -2.83
C ALA A 182 21.46 -2.35 -4.09
N ARG A 183 22.19 -1.25 -3.94
CA ARG A 183 22.58 -0.36 -5.02
C ARG A 183 24.08 -0.41 -5.22
N ALA A 184 24.49 -0.54 -6.46
CA ALA A 184 25.92 -0.49 -6.86
C ALA A 184 26.09 0.33 -8.12
N ASN A 185 27.32 0.76 -8.39
CA ASN A 185 27.68 1.47 -9.60
C ASN A 185 28.54 0.56 -10.46
N VAL A 186 28.18 0.42 -11.73
CA VAL A 186 28.88 -0.43 -12.70
C VAL A 186 29.30 0.37 -13.92
N ASP A 187 30.40 -0.04 -14.55
CA ASP A 187 30.93 0.60 -15.73
C ASP A 187 30.04 0.41 -16.95
N ALA A 188 30.02 1.38 -17.84
CA ALA A 188 29.22 1.40 -19.06
C ALA A 188 29.36 0.13 -19.93
N ALA A 189 30.56 -0.41 -20.02
CA ALA A 189 30.85 -1.61 -20.81
C ALA A 189 30.13 -2.84 -20.22
N TYR A 190 30.02 -2.91 -18.90
CA TYR A 190 29.38 -4.03 -18.22
C TYR A 190 27.85 -3.90 -18.18
N VAL A 191 27.33 -2.68 -18.04
CA VAL A 191 25.88 -2.42 -18.10
C VAL A 191 25.22 -2.95 -19.37
N ALA A 192 25.93 -2.88 -20.50
CA ALA A 192 25.43 -3.38 -21.79
C ALA A 192 25.15 -4.90 -21.81
N SER A 193 25.77 -5.67 -20.91
CA SER A 193 25.57 -7.11 -20.78
C SER A 193 24.43 -7.48 -19.83
N LEU A 194 24.00 -6.55 -18.97
CA LEU A 194 22.97 -6.79 -17.98
C LEU A 194 21.56 -6.80 -18.60
N LYS A 195 20.71 -7.67 -18.09
CA LYS A 195 19.30 -7.76 -18.47
C LYS A 195 18.44 -7.46 -17.26
N ALA A 196 17.38 -6.67 -17.45
CA ALA A 196 16.37 -6.49 -16.43
C ALA A 196 15.76 -7.86 -16.03
N ASP A 197 15.36 -7.97 -14.77
CA ASP A 197 14.84 -9.20 -14.17
C ASP A 197 15.82 -10.39 -14.09
N ALA A 198 17.09 -10.19 -14.38
CA ALA A 198 18.10 -11.23 -14.20
C ALA A 198 18.15 -11.70 -12.74
N ALA A 199 18.26 -13.01 -12.56
CA ALA A 199 18.54 -13.60 -11.26
C ALA A 199 20.00 -13.34 -10.89
N VAL A 200 20.21 -12.75 -9.72
CA VAL A 200 21.51 -12.36 -9.20
C VAL A 200 21.60 -12.75 -7.72
N ALA A 201 22.73 -12.57 -7.08
CA ALA A 201 22.82 -12.73 -5.64
C ALA A 201 23.40 -11.49 -4.99
N VAL A 202 23.05 -11.28 -3.74
CA VAL A 202 23.60 -10.22 -2.88
C VAL A 202 24.22 -10.86 -1.66
N ARG A 203 25.46 -10.51 -1.38
CA ARG A 203 26.16 -10.94 -0.17
C ARG A 203 26.32 -9.76 0.79
N VAL A 204 25.85 -9.99 2.03
CA VAL A 204 25.95 -9.01 3.13
C VAL A 204 26.66 -9.70 4.29
N GLY A 205 27.92 -9.31 4.51
CA GLY A 205 28.81 -10.05 5.42
C GLY A 205 28.98 -11.50 4.96
N GLU A 206 28.62 -12.47 5.80
CA GLU A 206 28.69 -13.91 5.49
C GLU A 206 27.38 -14.47 4.89
N GLN A 207 26.32 -13.68 4.87
CA GLN A 207 25.01 -14.12 4.37
C GLN A 207 24.85 -13.82 2.87
N ARG A 208 24.31 -14.78 2.14
CA ARG A 208 24.00 -14.68 0.72
C ARG A 208 22.49 -14.78 0.51
N PHE A 209 21.96 -13.83 -0.26
CA PHE A 209 20.55 -13.72 -0.58
C PHE A 209 20.33 -13.83 -2.09
N ASP A 210 19.34 -14.61 -2.50
CA ASP A 210 18.87 -14.61 -3.89
C ASP A 210 18.16 -13.29 -4.17
N ALA A 211 18.58 -12.63 -5.24
CA ALA A 211 18.14 -11.30 -5.60
C ALA A 211 17.70 -11.24 -7.06
N ARG A 212 17.02 -10.15 -7.41
CA ARG A 212 16.63 -9.85 -8.78
C ARG A 212 17.07 -8.46 -9.15
N LEU A 213 17.61 -8.31 -10.35
CA LEU A 213 17.96 -7.02 -10.92
C LEU A 213 16.68 -6.27 -11.32
N VAL A 214 16.35 -5.19 -10.60
CA VAL A 214 15.10 -4.44 -10.80
C VAL A 214 15.29 -3.16 -11.60
N GLN A 215 16.49 -2.57 -11.53
CA GLN A 215 16.74 -1.33 -12.23
C GLN A 215 18.18 -1.25 -12.73
N ILE A 216 18.32 -0.80 -13.98
CA ILE A 216 19.57 -0.41 -14.59
C ILE A 216 19.42 1.07 -14.95
N GLY A 217 20.24 1.95 -14.36
CA GLY A 217 20.20 3.38 -14.61
C GLY A 217 20.50 3.73 -16.06
N LEU A 218 19.81 4.71 -16.59
CA LEU A 218 20.01 5.22 -17.95
C LEU A 218 20.97 6.41 -17.98
N GLU A 219 21.20 7.04 -16.83
CA GLU A 219 22.08 8.20 -16.71
C GLU A 219 23.30 7.85 -15.84
N PRO A 220 24.48 8.30 -16.21
CA PRO A 220 25.69 8.06 -15.43
C PRO A 220 25.67 8.86 -14.11
N ILE A 221 26.29 8.31 -13.07
CA ILE A 221 26.45 8.99 -11.80
C ILE A 221 27.69 9.89 -11.85
N GLY A 222 27.48 11.19 -11.69
CA GLY A 222 28.57 12.19 -11.65
C GLY A 222 29.32 12.36 -12.97
N SER A 223 30.52 12.95 -12.90
CA SER A 223 31.34 13.27 -14.07
C SER A 223 32.56 12.35 -14.20
N GLN A 224 32.53 11.17 -13.60
CA GLN A 224 33.66 10.21 -13.63
C GLN A 224 33.87 9.64 -15.03
N ARG A 225 35.14 9.29 -15.32
CA ARG A 225 35.51 8.59 -16.55
C ARG A 225 36.34 7.36 -16.18
N PRO A 226 35.92 6.15 -16.58
CA PRO A 226 34.74 5.80 -17.38
C PRO A 226 33.43 6.13 -16.65
N PRO A 227 32.32 6.39 -17.40
CA PRO A 227 31.03 6.66 -16.80
C PRO A 227 30.50 5.41 -16.09
N GLN A 228 29.93 5.63 -14.88
CA GLN A 228 29.32 4.57 -14.08
C GLN A 228 27.81 4.77 -14.02
N TYR A 229 27.07 3.66 -14.06
CA TYR A 229 25.61 3.64 -14.03
C TYR A 229 25.13 2.95 -12.76
N PRO A 230 24.07 3.46 -12.11
CA PRO A 230 23.50 2.82 -10.94
C PRO A 230 22.75 1.54 -11.34
N VAL A 231 22.97 0.49 -10.59
CA VAL A 231 22.27 -0.77 -10.71
C VAL A 231 21.61 -1.08 -9.37
N GLU A 232 20.34 -1.46 -9.39
CA GLU A 232 19.59 -1.78 -8.19
C GLU A 232 19.05 -3.21 -8.27
N VAL A 233 19.29 -3.96 -7.21
CA VAL A 233 18.78 -5.32 -7.04
C VAL A 233 17.91 -5.40 -5.80
N GLU A 234 16.82 -6.17 -5.88
CA GLU A 234 15.94 -6.40 -4.73
C GLU A 234 16.02 -7.85 -4.27
N PHE A 235 15.96 -8.04 -2.97
CA PHE A 235 15.98 -9.36 -2.34
C PHE A 235 15.12 -9.41 -1.09
N LYS A 236 14.59 -10.61 -0.82
CA LYS A 236 13.79 -10.86 0.38
C LYS A 236 14.69 -11.11 1.58
N VAL A 237 14.32 -10.52 2.71
CA VAL A 237 15.01 -10.69 3.98
C VAL A 237 14.17 -11.56 4.89
N PRO A 238 14.68 -12.68 5.42
CA PRO A 238 14.00 -13.47 6.44
C PRO A 238 13.71 -12.64 7.70
N VAL A 239 12.62 -12.95 8.39
CA VAL A 239 12.13 -12.17 9.54
C VAL A 239 13.14 -12.12 10.69
N GLU A 240 13.99 -13.14 10.80
CA GLU A 240 15.02 -13.29 11.83
C GLU A 240 16.26 -12.43 11.56
N VAL A 241 16.43 -11.95 10.33
CA VAL A 241 17.60 -11.17 9.92
C VAL A 241 17.26 -9.68 9.95
N GLN A 242 18.02 -8.91 10.69
CA GLN A 242 17.87 -7.47 10.74
C GLN A 242 19.00 -6.79 9.97
N LEU A 243 18.71 -6.34 8.75
CA LEU A 243 19.60 -5.52 7.95
C LEU A 243 19.27 -4.02 8.12
N ARG A 244 20.23 -3.18 7.78
CA ARG A 244 20.08 -1.71 7.86
C ARG A 244 20.53 -1.08 6.54
N ALA A 245 19.87 -0.02 6.14
CA ALA A 245 20.35 0.82 5.05
C ALA A 245 21.74 1.37 5.40
N GLY A 246 22.60 1.55 4.38
CA GLY A 246 23.99 1.97 4.55
C GLY A 246 24.97 0.84 4.87
N GLN A 247 24.54 -0.41 5.04
CA GLN A 247 25.45 -1.54 5.15
C GLN A 247 26.08 -1.87 3.80
N ALA A 248 27.38 -2.21 3.82
CA ALA A 248 28.07 -2.68 2.64
C ALA A 248 27.51 -4.02 2.16
N ALA A 249 27.32 -4.14 0.87
CA ALA A 249 26.87 -5.35 0.19
C ALA A 249 27.73 -5.61 -1.04
N VAL A 250 27.80 -6.87 -1.46
CA VAL A 250 28.46 -7.27 -2.72
C VAL A 250 27.39 -7.86 -3.62
N LEU A 251 27.21 -7.29 -4.81
CA LEU A 251 26.32 -7.78 -5.84
C LEU A 251 27.09 -8.73 -6.74
N GLU A 252 26.63 -9.99 -6.82
CA GLU A 252 27.16 -11.01 -7.71
C GLU A 252 26.36 -10.95 -9.03
N LEU A 253 26.82 -10.14 -9.97
CA LEU A 253 26.16 -9.91 -11.25
C LEU A 253 26.65 -10.91 -12.32
N PRO A 254 25.77 -11.32 -13.29
CA PRO A 254 26.12 -12.33 -14.31
C PRO A 254 27.05 -11.84 -15.38
#